data_bac886a4a692267fc029d8dec4d42218
#
_entry.id   bac886a4a692267fc029d8dec4d42218
#
_cell.length_a   1.000
_cell.length_b   1.000
_cell.length_c   1.000
_cell.angle_alpha   90.00
_cell.angle_beta   90.00
_cell.angle_gamma   90.00
#
_symmetry.space_group_name_H-M   'P 1'
#
loop_
_entity.id
_entity.type
_entity.pdbx_description
1 polymer ?
#
loop_
_entity_poly.entity_id
_entity_poly.type
_entity_poly.pdbx_seq_one_letter_code
_entity_poly.pdbx_strand_id
1 'polypeptide(L)'
;GGGLVGRGGLGAGTFRRKRGEGRRRAVTFTAIRGNMSEIRKLSELAEKKAAGASGGVDVRPVDVVTEETLAEAVTFVKAVSKRLGAVVAVTGAIDLVSDGQQCAVIRGGREEMSRVTGTGCQLSGLAAAFLAVARNMEAPAGSTGGNTAVGAACAARGMEAVAAAVCVMNAAGEIAWEQRGLCGGNASYGTGIIDAVYRMDQKMLEGRIHYEVR
;
A
#
# COMPACT_ATOMS: atom_id res chain seq x y z
N GLY A 1 -5.71 11.32 -0.02
CA GLY A 1 -4.27 11.52 -0.09
C GLY A 1 -3.50 10.21 -0.06
N GLY A 2 -2.66 9.98 -1.06
CA GLY A 2 -1.78 8.82 -1.14
C GLY A 2 -0.71 8.83 -0.05
N GLY A 3 -0.30 7.67 0.45
CA GLY A 3 0.78 7.50 1.42
C GLY A 3 2.05 6.99 0.75
N LEU A 4 3.18 7.59 1.07
CA LEU A 4 4.51 7.25 0.56
C LEU A 4 5.39 6.77 1.72
N VAL A 5 5.99 5.58 1.58
CA VAL A 5 6.91 5.02 2.57
C VAL A 5 8.29 4.86 1.93
N GLY A 6 9.27 5.62 2.41
CA GLY A 6 10.62 5.65 1.86
C GLY A 6 11.57 4.60 2.44
N ARG A 7 12.54 4.14 1.64
CA ARG A 7 13.68 3.36 2.12
C ARG A 7 14.60 4.23 2.97
N GLY A 8 14.57 4.08 4.26
CA GLY A 8 15.50 4.87 5.10
C GLY A 8 15.04 5.15 6.51
N GLY A 9 14.19 4.33 7.05
CA GLY A 9 13.80 4.44 8.46
C GLY A 9 12.49 5.20 8.67
N LEU A 10 11.76 4.73 9.65
CA LEU A 10 10.67 5.43 10.29
C LEU A 10 11.21 6.71 10.95
N GLY A 11 11.16 7.77 10.23
CA GLY A 11 11.48 9.08 10.74
C GLY A 11 11.19 10.08 9.65
N ALA A 12 10.55 11.19 9.99
CA ALA A 12 10.57 12.37 9.17
C ALA A 12 12.03 12.58 8.75
N GLY A 13 12.34 12.32 7.49
CA GLY A 13 13.72 12.27 7.00
C GLY A 13 14.44 13.55 7.29
N THR A 14 15.33 13.53 8.26
CA THR A 14 16.35 14.55 8.40
C THR A 14 17.24 14.42 7.17
N PHE A 15 17.01 15.33 6.22
CA PHE A 15 17.88 15.56 5.08
C PHE A 15 19.27 15.96 5.58
N ARG A 16 20.15 15.00 5.80
CA ARG A 16 21.56 15.30 6.02
C ARG A 16 22.19 15.64 4.68
N ARG A 17 22.19 16.91 4.36
CA ARG A 17 22.86 17.48 3.20
C ARG A 17 24.37 17.31 3.36
N LYS A 18 24.97 16.32 2.72
CA LYS A 18 26.42 16.36 2.47
C LYS A 18 26.68 17.47 1.46
N ARG A 19 27.41 18.51 1.86
CA ARG A 19 27.99 19.51 0.93
C ARG A 19 28.98 18.78 0.03
N GLY A 20 28.75 18.82 -1.27
CA GLY A 20 29.64 18.34 -2.30
C GLY A 20 28.89 17.55 -3.37
N GLU A 21 28.81 18.15 -4.56
CA GLU A 21 28.35 17.62 -5.84
C GLU A 21 26.83 17.48 -6.07
N GLY A 22 26.35 18.25 -7.02
CA GLY A 22 24.96 18.49 -7.39
C GLY A 22 24.18 17.32 -8.01
N ARG A 23 24.34 16.07 -7.57
CA ARG A 23 23.45 14.97 -7.89
C ARG A 23 22.32 14.93 -6.87
N ARG A 24 21.13 15.33 -7.29
CA ARG A 24 19.90 15.06 -6.54
C ARG A 24 19.83 13.53 -6.32
N ARG A 25 20.00 13.12 -5.09
CA ARG A 25 19.86 11.72 -4.73
C ARG A 25 18.40 11.31 -4.98
N ALA A 26 18.17 10.41 -5.92
CA ALA A 26 16.84 9.90 -6.18
C ALA A 26 16.29 9.26 -4.90
N VAL A 27 15.11 9.68 -4.47
CA VAL A 27 14.39 9.06 -3.36
C VAL A 27 13.76 7.80 -3.91
N THR A 28 14.10 6.65 -3.34
CA THR A 28 13.44 5.38 -3.63
C THR A 28 12.40 5.08 -2.58
N PHE A 29 11.22 4.69 -3.01
CA PHE A 29 10.13 4.32 -2.13
C PHE A 29 10.07 2.80 -1.96
N THR A 30 9.75 2.31 -0.77
CA THR A 30 9.50 0.88 -0.53
C THR A 30 8.08 0.54 -0.95
N ALA A 31 7.13 1.38 -0.58
CA ALA A 31 5.73 1.22 -0.98
C ALA A 31 5.08 2.58 -1.25
N ILE A 32 4.10 2.57 -2.14
CA ILE A 32 3.29 3.72 -2.54
C ILE A 32 1.84 3.29 -2.46
N ARG A 33 1.01 4.08 -1.77
CA ARG A 33 -0.41 3.83 -1.65
C ARG A 33 -1.23 5.01 -2.18
N GLY A 34 -2.29 4.71 -2.88
CA GLY A 34 -3.27 5.71 -3.34
C GLY A 34 -4.57 5.04 -3.80
N ASN A 35 -5.56 5.85 -4.15
CA ASN A 35 -6.67 5.36 -4.96
C ASN A 35 -6.24 5.20 -6.43
N MET A 36 -7.10 4.61 -7.26
CA MET A 36 -6.76 4.35 -8.66
C MET A 36 -6.39 5.63 -9.42
N SER A 37 -7.13 6.72 -9.21
CA SER A 37 -6.86 8.00 -9.88
C SER A 37 -5.52 8.62 -9.47
N GLU A 38 -5.14 8.48 -8.17
CA GLU A 38 -3.85 8.97 -7.66
C GLU A 38 -2.69 8.17 -8.24
N ILE A 39 -2.80 6.84 -8.29
CA ILE A 39 -1.76 5.96 -8.84
C ILE A 39 -1.63 6.18 -10.34
N ARG A 40 -2.72 6.43 -11.06
CA ARG A 40 -2.68 6.79 -12.49
C ARG A 40 -1.91 8.08 -12.73
N LYS A 41 -2.25 9.15 -12.00
CA LYS A 41 -1.53 10.43 -12.12
C LYS A 41 -0.04 10.27 -11.82
N LEU A 42 0.30 9.44 -10.83
CA LEU A 42 1.70 9.16 -10.53
C LEU A 42 2.39 8.41 -11.68
N SER A 43 1.72 7.44 -12.29
CA SER A 43 2.21 6.71 -13.46
C SER A 43 2.48 7.65 -14.64
N GLU A 44 1.53 8.54 -14.96
CA GLU A 44 1.68 9.55 -16.03
C GLU A 44 2.85 10.51 -15.77
N LEU A 45 3.03 10.96 -14.53
CA LEU A 45 4.15 11.81 -14.15
C LEU A 45 5.50 11.08 -14.30
N ALA A 46 5.55 9.78 -13.96
CA ALA A 46 6.73 8.96 -14.12
C ALA A 46 7.05 8.75 -15.63
N GLU A 47 6.03 8.58 -16.46
CA GLU A 47 6.18 8.47 -17.92
C GLU A 47 6.71 9.76 -18.55
N LYS A 48 6.12 10.90 -18.23
CA LYS A 48 6.58 12.22 -18.72
C LYS A 48 8.03 12.49 -18.33
N LYS A 49 8.45 12.04 -17.18
CA LYS A 49 9.84 12.19 -16.70
C LYS A 49 10.80 11.22 -17.41
N ALA A 50 10.33 10.04 -17.81
CA ALA A 50 11.09 9.05 -18.56
C ALA A 50 11.06 9.34 -20.08
N ALA A 51 9.97 9.95 -20.56
CA ALA A 51 9.68 10.26 -21.95
C ALA A 51 10.32 11.58 -22.45
N GLY A 52 11.51 11.88 -22.00
CA GLY A 52 12.41 12.40 -23.00
C GLY A 52 12.48 11.44 -24.22
N ALA A 53 11.69 10.34 -24.23
CA ALA A 53 11.50 9.38 -25.32
C ALA A 53 10.05 8.83 -25.30
N SER A 54 9.39 8.91 -26.44
CA SER A 54 8.06 8.41 -26.77
C SER A 54 7.84 6.92 -26.48
N GLY A 55 6.70 6.60 -25.88
CA GLY A 55 6.20 5.22 -25.73
C GLY A 55 5.16 5.07 -24.66
N GLY A 56 3.91 5.52 -24.89
CA GLY A 56 2.80 5.30 -23.98
C GLY A 56 2.31 3.86 -24.09
N VAL A 57 2.13 3.19 -22.94
CA VAL A 57 1.30 1.98 -22.86
C VAL A 57 -0.15 2.46 -22.77
N ASP A 58 -0.91 2.22 -23.84
CA ASP A 58 -2.32 2.60 -23.95
C ASP A 58 -3.17 1.64 -23.09
N VAL A 59 -3.13 1.80 -21.76
CA VAL A 59 -4.02 1.11 -20.83
C VAL A 59 -5.23 2.00 -20.59
N ARG A 60 -6.41 1.56 -21.02
CA ARG A 60 -7.66 2.28 -20.76
C ARG A 60 -7.82 2.59 -19.29
N PRO A 61 -8.24 3.81 -18.97
CA PRO A 61 -8.35 4.23 -17.58
C PRO A 61 -9.51 3.50 -16.87
N VAL A 62 -9.16 2.64 -15.93
CA VAL A 62 -10.11 2.06 -14.97
C VAL A 62 -10.15 2.98 -13.76
N ASP A 63 -11.25 3.72 -13.56
CA ASP A 63 -11.38 4.67 -12.43
C ASP A 63 -11.78 3.98 -11.14
N VAL A 64 -12.53 2.89 -11.23
CA VAL A 64 -12.97 2.07 -10.10
C VAL A 64 -12.65 0.62 -10.40
N VAL A 65 -12.07 -0.08 -9.43
CA VAL A 65 -11.82 -1.51 -9.54
C VAL A 65 -13.10 -2.25 -9.21
N THR A 66 -13.68 -2.93 -10.19
CA THR A 66 -14.83 -3.82 -10.07
C THR A 66 -14.43 -5.22 -10.52
N GLU A 67 -15.29 -6.22 -10.33
CA GLU A 67 -14.99 -7.59 -10.81
C GLU A 67 -14.81 -7.63 -12.35
N GLU A 68 -15.56 -6.79 -13.10
CA GLU A 68 -15.46 -6.73 -14.55
C GLU A 68 -14.14 -6.10 -15.01
N THR A 69 -13.64 -5.11 -14.27
CA THR A 69 -12.40 -4.37 -14.61
C THR A 69 -11.16 -4.93 -13.91
N LEU A 70 -11.32 -5.96 -13.08
CA LEU A 70 -10.26 -6.48 -12.21
C LEU A 70 -9.02 -6.93 -12.98
N ALA A 71 -9.17 -7.64 -14.08
CA ALA A 71 -8.03 -8.16 -14.86
C ALA A 71 -7.17 -7.02 -15.44
N GLU A 72 -7.82 -5.96 -15.95
CA GLU A 72 -7.15 -4.77 -16.47
C GLU A 72 -6.46 -4.00 -15.33
N ALA A 73 -7.16 -3.84 -14.20
CA ALA A 73 -6.62 -3.16 -13.02
C ALA A 73 -5.39 -3.87 -12.46
N VAL A 74 -5.40 -5.19 -12.34
CA VAL A 74 -4.25 -6.00 -11.91
C VAL A 74 -3.07 -5.80 -12.86
N THR A 75 -3.30 -5.87 -14.16
CA THR A 75 -2.25 -5.66 -15.18
C THR A 75 -1.64 -4.27 -15.07
N PHE A 76 -2.48 -3.25 -14.90
CA PHE A 76 -2.04 -1.87 -14.73
C PHE A 76 -1.20 -1.69 -13.45
N VAL A 77 -1.68 -2.17 -12.31
CA VAL A 77 -0.98 -2.00 -11.03
C VAL A 77 0.37 -2.73 -11.02
N LYS A 78 0.45 -3.92 -11.61
CA LYS A 78 1.72 -4.64 -11.83
C LYS A 78 2.70 -3.82 -12.66
N ALA A 79 2.23 -3.26 -13.77
CA ALA A 79 3.08 -2.44 -14.65
C ALA A 79 3.61 -1.19 -13.94
N VAL A 80 2.76 -0.51 -13.18
CA VAL A 80 3.15 0.68 -12.39
C VAL A 80 4.15 0.31 -11.31
N SER A 81 3.90 -0.76 -10.55
CA SER A 81 4.80 -1.26 -9.51
C SER A 81 6.18 -1.60 -10.08
N LYS A 82 6.23 -2.35 -11.18
CA LYS A 82 7.47 -2.70 -11.88
C LYS A 82 8.24 -1.46 -12.33
N ARG A 83 7.55 -0.47 -12.90
CA ARG A 83 8.14 0.79 -13.37
C ARG A 83 8.72 1.61 -12.22
N LEU A 84 8.00 1.73 -11.11
CA LEU A 84 8.42 2.53 -9.96
C LEU A 84 9.44 1.80 -9.08
N GLY A 85 9.62 0.48 -9.24
CA GLY A 85 10.49 -0.33 -8.39
C GLY A 85 10.06 -0.32 -6.94
N ALA A 86 8.76 -0.24 -6.68
CA ALA A 86 8.15 -0.13 -5.36
C ALA A 86 6.87 -0.96 -5.28
N VAL A 87 6.50 -1.43 -4.10
CA VAL A 87 5.17 -1.99 -3.88
C VAL A 87 4.13 -0.91 -4.12
N VAL A 88 3.12 -1.20 -4.92
CA VAL A 88 2.00 -0.29 -5.18
C VAL A 88 0.73 -0.87 -4.59
N ALA A 89 0.07 -0.10 -3.75
CA ALA A 89 -1.23 -0.42 -3.19
C ALA A 89 -2.30 0.55 -3.70
N VAL A 90 -3.30 0.02 -4.37
CA VAL A 90 -4.50 0.75 -4.80
C VAL A 90 -5.63 0.38 -3.86
N THR A 91 -6.24 1.38 -3.24
CA THR A 91 -7.37 1.18 -2.32
C THR A 91 -8.67 1.67 -2.95
N GLY A 92 -9.73 0.87 -2.80
CA GLY A 92 -11.04 1.14 -3.39
C GLY A 92 -12.11 0.15 -2.94
N ALA A 93 -13.04 -0.20 -3.82
CA ALA A 93 -14.04 -1.25 -3.57
C ALA A 93 -13.38 -2.65 -3.53
N ILE A 94 -12.38 -2.85 -4.37
CA ILE A 94 -11.45 -3.98 -4.33
C ILE A 94 -10.06 -3.38 -4.21
N ASP A 95 -9.30 -3.83 -3.22
CA ASP A 95 -7.95 -3.35 -3.00
C ASP A 95 -6.94 -4.22 -3.76
N LEU A 96 -5.92 -3.60 -4.33
CA LEU A 96 -4.86 -4.26 -5.07
C LEU A 96 -3.50 -3.91 -4.48
N VAL A 97 -2.66 -4.92 -4.23
CA VAL A 97 -1.28 -4.69 -3.76
C VAL A 97 -0.33 -5.50 -4.63
N SER A 98 0.63 -4.83 -5.28
CA SER A 98 1.54 -5.50 -6.21
C SER A 98 3.00 -5.11 -5.98
N ASP A 99 3.91 -6.07 -6.20
CA ASP A 99 5.36 -5.88 -6.28
C ASP A 99 5.88 -5.78 -7.73
N GLY A 100 4.97 -5.85 -8.70
CA GLY A 100 5.27 -5.85 -10.13
C GLY A 100 5.38 -7.24 -10.76
N GLN A 101 5.43 -8.30 -9.97
CA GLN A 101 5.38 -9.68 -10.42
C GLN A 101 4.05 -10.34 -10.07
N GLN A 102 3.64 -10.18 -8.82
CA GLN A 102 2.39 -10.67 -8.28
C GLN A 102 1.48 -9.51 -7.87
N CYS A 103 0.20 -9.80 -7.71
CA CYS A 103 -0.78 -8.85 -7.22
C CYS A 103 -1.74 -9.56 -6.27
N ALA A 104 -1.77 -9.12 -5.02
CA ALA A 104 -2.81 -9.50 -4.07
C ALA A 104 -4.06 -8.70 -4.39
N VAL A 105 -5.16 -9.38 -4.59
CA VAL A 105 -6.51 -8.85 -4.75
C VAL A 105 -7.24 -9.07 -3.44
N ILE A 106 -7.62 -8.01 -2.76
CA ILE A 106 -8.18 -8.06 -1.41
C ILE A 106 -9.60 -7.53 -1.45
N ARG A 107 -10.53 -8.32 -0.94
CA ARG A 107 -11.94 -7.95 -0.77
C ARG A 107 -12.25 -7.83 0.70
N GLY A 108 -13.14 -6.93 1.05
CA GLY A 108 -13.53 -6.69 2.43
C GLY A 108 -13.61 -5.22 2.77
N GLY A 109 -13.77 -4.92 4.05
CA GLY A 109 -14.01 -3.57 4.51
C GLY A 109 -15.46 -3.13 4.30
N ARG A 110 -15.68 -1.85 4.43
CA ARG A 110 -17.01 -1.23 4.34
C ARG A 110 -16.95 0.05 3.52
N GLU A 111 -17.95 0.27 2.67
CA GLU A 111 -18.03 1.50 1.88
C GLU A 111 -18.07 2.76 2.76
N GLU A 112 -18.63 2.63 3.97
CA GLU A 112 -18.76 3.71 4.93
C GLU A 112 -17.41 4.22 5.45
N MET A 113 -16.34 3.42 5.33
CA MET A 113 -14.97 3.86 5.64
C MET A 113 -14.57 5.07 4.78
N SER A 114 -15.12 5.20 3.58
CA SER A 114 -14.88 6.35 2.70
C SER A 114 -15.39 7.67 3.26
N ARG A 115 -16.38 7.62 4.16
CA ARG A 115 -16.98 8.79 4.83
C ARG A 115 -16.20 9.25 6.05
N VAL A 116 -15.19 8.48 6.48
CA VAL A 116 -14.35 8.80 7.63
C VAL A 116 -13.04 9.40 7.14
N THR A 117 -12.83 10.69 7.42
CA THR A 117 -11.58 11.36 7.07
C THR A 117 -10.41 10.75 7.84
N GLY A 118 -9.34 10.44 7.15
CA GLY A 118 -8.09 9.97 7.75
C GLY A 118 -7.86 8.45 7.71
N THR A 119 -8.83 7.63 7.31
CA THR A 119 -8.65 6.17 7.15
C THR A 119 -7.47 5.83 6.25
N GLY A 120 -7.29 6.59 5.16
CA GLY A 120 -6.13 6.45 4.29
C GLY A 120 -4.80 6.75 5.00
N CYS A 121 -4.74 7.77 5.85
CA CYS A 121 -3.53 8.08 6.63
C CYS A 121 -3.24 6.99 7.67
N GLN A 122 -4.28 6.47 8.33
CA GLN A 122 -4.17 5.35 9.26
C GLN A 122 -3.60 4.11 8.57
N LEU A 123 -4.13 3.75 7.40
CA LEU A 123 -3.61 2.64 6.61
C LEU A 123 -2.14 2.86 6.20
N SER A 124 -1.75 4.08 5.85
CA SER A 124 -0.35 4.38 5.52
C SER A 124 0.58 4.17 6.72
N GLY A 125 0.15 4.56 7.92
CA GLY A 125 0.88 4.31 9.16
C GLY A 125 0.97 2.82 9.48
N LEU A 126 -0.13 2.10 9.32
CA LEU A 126 -0.19 0.65 9.52
C LEU A 126 0.73 -0.10 8.54
N ALA A 127 0.66 0.23 7.25
CA ALA A 127 1.54 -0.34 6.23
C ALA A 127 3.03 -0.09 6.53
N ALA A 128 3.36 1.10 7.03
CA ALA A 128 4.73 1.42 7.45
C ALA A 128 5.21 0.53 8.61
N ALA A 129 4.34 0.30 9.60
CA ALA A 129 4.65 -0.59 10.73
C ALA A 129 4.87 -2.04 10.28
N PHE A 130 3.98 -2.57 9.43
CA PHE A 130 4.10 -3.92 8.88
C PHE A 130 5.37 -4.08 8.04
N LEU A 131 5.70 -3.09 7.19
CA LEU A 131 6.94 -3.08 6.43
C LEU A 131 8.19 -3.06 7.32
N ALA A 132 8.15 -2.33 8.42
CA ALA A 132 9.26 -2.30 9.38
C ALA A 132 9.48 -3.66 10.03
N VAL A 133 8.41 -4.35 10.42
CA VAL A 133 8.48 -5.71 10.99
C VAL A 133 9.00 -6.69 9.94
N ALA A 134 8.44 -6.70 8.73
CA ALA A 134 8.87 -7.59 7.65
C ALA A 134 10.37 -7.47 7.34
N ARG A 135 10.91 -6.26 7.35
CA ARG A 135 12.34 -6.01 7.16
C ARG A 135 13.21 -6.56 8.29
N ASN A 136 12.74 -6.46 9.53
CA ASN A 136 13.48 -6.94 10.69
C ASN A 136 13.51 -8.48 10.76
N MET A 137 12.48 -9.15 10.22
CA MET A 137 12.44 -10.61 10.13
C MET A 137 13.42 -11.18 9.10
N GLU A 138 13.94 -10.36 8.17
CA GLU A 138 14.86 -10.77 7.10
C GLU A 138 16.33 -10.73 7.49
N ALA A 139 16.68 -10.01 8.55
CA ALA A 139 18.09 -9.86 8.95
C ALA A 139 18.51 -11.02 9.87
N PRO A 140 19.19 -12.05 9.38
CA PRO A 140 19.93 -12.93 10.28
C PRO A 140 20.98 -12.06 11.00
N ALA A 141 21.07 -12.22 12.30
CA ALA A 141 22.06 -11.52 13.10
C ALA A 141 23.46 -11.68 12.47
N GLY A 142 24.01 -10.60 11.91
CA GLY A 142 25.35 -10.57 11.32
C GLY A 142 25.46 -10.31 9.81
N SER A 143 24.39 -10.19 9.03
CA SER A 143 24.50 -9.94 7.59
C SER A 143 24.59 -8.44 7.26
N THR A 144 25.79 -7.91 7.20
CA THR A 144 26.15 -6.62 6.59
C THR A 144 26.57 -6.82 5.13
N GLY A 145 25.76 -7.46 4.30
CA GLY A 145 26.14 -7.75 2.92
C GLY A 145 25.03 -7.41 1.93
N GLY A 146 25.29 -6.41 1.07
CA GLY A 146 24.43 -6.13 -0.08
C GLY A 146 24.40 -7.29 -1.06
N ASN A 147 23.25 -7.53 -1.67
CA ASN A 147 23.15 -7.74 -3.11
C ASN A 147 21.74 -8.23 -3.54
N THR A 148 21.48 -8.08 -4.77
CA THR A 148 20.32 -8.28 -5.66
C THR A 148 19.28 -9.37 -5.30
N ALA A 149 19.67 -10.51 -4.73
CA ALA A 149 18.74 -11.55 -4.27
C ALA A 149 17.94 -11.11 -3.02
N VAL A 150 18.56 -10.32 -2.14
CA VAL A 150 17.90 -9.68 -0.98
C VAL A 150 16.82 -8.68 -1.46
N GLY A 151 17.04 -8.05 -2.61
CA GLY A 151 16.09 -7.10 -3.19
C GLY A 151 14.75 -7.72 -3.62
N ALA A 152 14.78 -8.90 -4.25
CA ALA A 152 13.58 -9.59 -4.72
C ALA A 152 12.79 -10.21 -3.55
N ALA A 153 13.47 -10.85 -2.60
CA ALA A 153 12.83 -11.37 -1.39
C ALA A 153 12.24 -10.25 -0.52
N CYS A 154 12.94 -9.11 -0.43
CA CYS A 154 12.45 -7.92 0.27
C CYS A 154 11.22 -7.30 -0.44
N ALA A 155 11.13 -7.37 -1.76
CA ALA A 155 9.95 -6.88 -2.51
C ALA A 155 8.73 -7.79 -2.29
N ALA A 156 8.89 -9.12 -2.35
CA ALA A 156 7.81 -10.08 -2.12
C ALA A 156 7.24 -9.93 -0.71
N ARG A 157 8.08 -9.92 0.32
CA ARG A 157 7.63 -9.69 1.70
C ARG A 157 7.09 -8.29 1.92
N GLY A 158 7.57 -7.29 1.17
CA GLY A 158 7.01 -5.96 1.16
C GLY A 158 5.57 -5.94 0.66
N MET A 159 5.25 -6.70 -0.38
CA MET A 159 3.88 -6.87 -0.87
C MET A 159 3.00 -7.54 0.18
N GLU A 160 3.45 -8.66 0.76
CA GLU A 160 2.73 -9.37 1.82
C GLU A 160 2.45 -8.47 3.03
N ALA A 161 3.46 -7.70 3.47
CA ALA A 161 3.32 -6.77 4.60
C ALA A 161 2.28 -5.69 4.33
N VAL A 162 2.27 -5.10 3.13
CA VAL A 162 1.29 -4.08 2.77
C VAL A 162 -0.10 -4.71 2.60
N ALA A 163 -0.20 -5.90 1.99
CA ALA A 163 -1.45 -6.64 1.86
C ALA A 163 -2.05 -6.98 3.23
N ALA A 164 -1.22 -7.46 4.17
CA ALA A 164 -1.65 -7.73 5.54
C ALA A 164 -2.17 -6.46 6.24
N ALA A 165 -1.51 -5.32 6.07
CA ALA A 165 -1.99 -4.05 6.60
C ALA A 165 -3.36 -3.65 6.03
N VAL A 166 -3.59 -3.88 4.73
CA VAL A 166 -4.90 -3.65 4.09
C VAL A 166 -5.95 -4.59 4.68
N CYS A 167 -5.67 -5.88 4.81
CA CYS A 167 -6.58 -6.86 5.41
C CYS A 167 -6.96 -6.47 6.85
N VAL A 168 -5.99 -6.08 7.67
CA VAL A 168 -6.24 -5.62 9.05
C VAL A 168 -7.12 -4.37 9.07
N MET A 169 -6.88 -3.41 8.17
CA MET A 169 -7.67 -2.19 8.10
C MET A 169 -9.11 -2.47 7.66
N ASN A 170 -9.30 -3.36 6.70
CA ASN A 170 -10.62 -3.78 6.23
C ASN A 170 -11.40 -4.49 7.34
N ALA A 171 -10.78 -5.47 8.01
CA ALA A 171 -11.38 -6.16 9.15
C ALA A 171 -11.73 -5.19 10.29
N ALA A 172 -10.86 -4.23 10.59
CA ALA A 172 -11.14 -3.21 11.59
C ALA A 172 -12.35 -2.34 11.21
N GLY A 173 -12.51 -2.00 9.94
CA GLY A 173 -13.67 -1.29 9.43
C GLY A 173 -14.96 -2.09 9.59
N GLU A 174 -14.95 -3.37 9.31
CA GLU A 174 -16.10 -4.27 9.51
C GLU A 174 -16.48 -4.40 10.99
N ILE A 175 -15.49 -4.69 11.84
CA ILE A 175 -15.70 -4.83 13.31
C ILE A 175 -16.27 -3.55 13.90
N ALA A 176 -15.69 -2.41 13.56
CA ALA A 176 -16.14 -1.11 14.05
C ALA A 176 -17.57 -0.80 13.60
N TRP A 177 -17.92 -1.19 12.36
CA TRP A 177 -19.27 -1.03 11.84
C TRP A 177 -20.29 -1.88 12.60
N GLU A 178 -19.98 -3.14 12.86
CA GLU A 178 -20.81 -4.06 13.63
C GLU A 178 -21.03 -3.57 15.08
N GLN A 179 -20.00 -3.00 15.68
CA GLN A 179 -19.99 -2.60 17.10
C GLN A 179 -20.52 -1.18 17.38
N ARG A 180 -20.74 -0.35 16.33
CA ARG A 180 -21.08 1.07 16.52
C ARG A 180 -22.42 1.36 17.19
N GLY A 181 -23.33 0.37 17.28
CA GLY A 181 -24.68 0.54 17.78
C GLY A 181 -25.58 1.37 16.83
N LEU A 182 -26.85 1.51 17.22
CA LEU A 182 -27.87 2.17 16.37
C LEU A 182 -27.65 3.69 16.24
N CYS A 183 -27.00 4.32 17.20
CA CYS A 183 -26.78 5.77 17.25
C CYS A 183 -25.38 6.19 16.80
N GLY A 184 -24.56 5.25 16.29
CA GLY A 184 -23.19 5.52 15.88
C GLY A 184 -23.10 6.31 14.57
N GLY A 185 -22.46 7.50 14.62
CA GLY A 185 -22.15 8.31 13.44
C GLY A 185 -20.72 8.11 12.93
N ASN A 186 -20.30 8.95 11.98
CA ASN A 186 -18.95 8.86 11.38
C ASN A 186 -17.82 9.03 12.41
N ALA A 187 -18.00 9.86 13.44
CA ALA A 187 -16.97 10.09 14.45
C ALA A 187 -16.75 8.83 15.31
N SER A 188 -17.85 8.26 15.86
CA SER A 188 -17.78 7.00 16.61
C SER A 188 -17.28 5.83 15.75
N TYR A 189 -17.67 5.78 14.49
CA TYR A 189 -17.16 4.79 13.55
C TYR A 189 -15.66 4.93 13.34
N GLY A 190 -15.16 6.16 13.11
CA GLY A 190 -13.73 6.41 12.97
C GLY A 190 -12.91 6.03 14.20
N THR A 191 -13.43 6.37 15.39
CA THR A 191 -12.82 5.95 16.67
C THR A 191 -12.86 4.42 16.81
N GLY A 192 -13.99 3.80 16.48
CA GLY A 192 -14.15 2.35 16.51
C GLY A 192 -13.16 1.61 15.61
N ILE A 193 -12.80 2.16 14.44
CA ILE A 193 -11.76 1.59 13.57
C ILE A 193 -10.40 1.58 14.28
N ILE A 194 -10.04 2.69 14.93
CA ILE A 194 -8.77 2.80 15.69
C ILE A 194 -8.75 1.78 16.82
N ASP A 195 -9.84 1.68 17.58
CA ASP A 195 -9.98 0.73 18.68
C ASP A 195 -9.94 -0.72 18.20
N ALA A 196 -10.53 -1.01 17.04
CA ALA A 196 -10.49 -2.33 16.44
C ALA A 196 -9.07 -2.71 16.00
N VAL A 197 -8.31 -1.79 15.39
CA VAL A 197 -6.90 -2.00 15.05
C VAL A 197 -6.07 -2.28 16.31
N TYR A 198 -6.29 -1.51 17.40
CA TYR A 198 -5.57 -1.71 18.65
C TYR A 198 -5.82 -3.09 19.28
N ARG A 199 -7.06 -3.59 19.19
CA ARG A 199 -7.48 -4.87 19.77
C ARG A 199 -7.30 -6.07 18.83
N MET A 200 -6.85 -5.83 17.59
CA MET A 200 -6.78 -6.85 16.56
C MET A 200 -5.92 -8.04 16.98
N ASP A 201 -6.50 -9.22 16.93
CA ASP A 201 -5.82 -10.49 17.13
C ASP A 201 -6.14 -11.46 15.98
N GLN A 202 -5.53 -12.64 16.01
CA GLN A 202 -5.73 -13.66 14.99
C GLN A 202 -7.21 -14.08 14.88
N LYS A 203 -7.89 -14.24 16.01
CA LYS A 203 -9.30 -14.70 16.06
C LYS A 203 -10.24 -13.67 15.42
N MET A 204 -9.95 -12.38 15.59
CA MET A 204 -10.72 -11.29 14.98
C MET A 204 -10.53 -11.23 13.46
N LEU A 205 -9.39 -11.69 12.95
CA LEU A 205 -9.10 -11.77 11.53
C LEU A 205 -9.69 -13.01 10.85
N GLU A 206 -9.88 -14.09 11.59
CA GLU A 206 -10.44 -15.34 11.07
C GLU A 206 -11.83 -15.10 10.45
N GLY A 207 -12.01 -15.57 9.21
CA GLY A 207 -13.25 -15.41 8.45
C GLY A 207 -13.50 -14.01 7.84
N ARG A 208 -12.59 -13.03 8.08
CA ARG A 208 -12.70 -11.67 7.52
C ARG A 208 -11.67 -11.37 6.44
N ILE A 209 -10.67 -12.24 6.30
CA ILE A 209 -9.64 -12.04 5.28
C ILE A 209 -10.04 -12.77 4.01
N HIS A 210 -10.29 -12.01 2.95
CA HIS A 210 -10.60 -12.51 1.63
C HIS A 210 -9.60 -11.95 0.63
N TYR A 211 -8.58 -12.73 0.28
CA TYR A 211 -7.62 -12.32 -0.73
C TYR A 211 -7.22 -13.50 -1.64
N GLU A 212 -6.81 -13.16 -2.84
CA GLU A 212 -6.20 -14.07 -3.81
C GLU A 212 -4.93 -13.42 -4.39
N VAL A 213 -3.99 -14.22 -4.86
CA VAL A 213 -2.78 -13.73 -5.53
C VAL A 213 -2.86 -14.09 -7.01
N ARG A 214 -2.64 -13.10 -7.86
CA ARG A 214 -2.64 -13.20 -9.33
C ARG A 214 -1.30 -12.84 -9.96
#